data_db2208cf18aa9971c28a9929ac929a52
#
_entry.id   db2208cf18aa9971c28a9929ac929a52
#
_cell.length_a   1.000
_cell.length_b   1.000
_cell.length_c   1.000
_cell.angle_alpha   90.00
_cell.angle_beta   90.00
_cell.angle_gamma   90.00
#
_symmetry.space_group_name_H-M   'P 1'
#
loop_
_entity.id
_entity.type
_entity.pdbx_description
1 polymer ?
#
loop_
_entity_poly.entity_id
_entity_poly.type
_entity_poly.pdbx_seq_one_letter_code
_entity_poly.pdbx_strand_id
1 'polypeptide(L)'
;YELFIAEKLQNHTRYTVQTLNSSFMALLNDAVKNGNLLSNRLKGVFIGQSDIPAANKKVTLKEFKTWIAKAEEIMPKQFYALTYLTIFGLRRGEVFGLRPMDITQNDSGRAILHLRDSRSNQTLKGKGGLKTKDSERYVCLDDIGTDLIYYLIAEASKIKRKLGIIKEQHKDYITINEKGGLINPNQLNRNFNLVNEATELHVTPHMMRHFFTTQSIIAGVPLEQLSQALGHTKVY
;
A
#
# COMPACT_ATOMS: atom_id res chain seq x y z
N TYR A 1 17.27 30.41 4.94
CA TYR A 1 16.39 29.28 4.76
C TYR A 1 15.66 29.31 3.42
N GLU A 2 15.20 30.49 2.97
CA GLU A 2 14.55 30.67 1.66
C GLU A 2 15.46 30.25 0.49
N LEU A 3 16.76 30.58 0.53
CA LEU A 3 17.73 30.10 -0.44
C LEU A 3 17.84 28.58 -0.48
N PHE A 4 17.79 27.92 0.68
CA PHE A 4 17.76 26.45 0.75
C PHE A 4 16.49 25.90 0.09
N ILE A 5 15.32 26.49 0.35
CA ILE A 5 14.06 26.07 -0.28
C ILE A 5 14.15 26.25 -1.80
N ALA A 6 14.66 27.39 -2.30
CA ALA A 6 14.83 27.67 -3.71
C ALA A 6 15.77 26.65 -4.39
N GLU A 7 16.92 26.34 -3.78
CA GLU A 7 17.84 25.32 -4.27
C GLU A 7 17.17 23.92 -4.36
N LYS A 8 16.40 23.55 -3.33
CA LYS A 8 15.73 22.24 -3.34
C LYS A 8 14.62 22.15 -4.39
N LEU A 9 13.96 23.24 -4.72
CA LEU A 9 12.93 23.30 -5.77
C LEU A 9 13.49 23.06 -7.18
N GLN A 10 14.77 23.32 -7.43
CA GLN A 10 15.44 23.01 -8.69
C GLN A 10 15.59 21.51 -8.94
N ASN A 11 15.75 20.71 -7.86
CA ASN A 11 16.11 19.29 -7.95
C ASN A 11 15.03 18.36 -7.39
N HIS A 12 13.94 18.89 -6.82
CA HIS A 12 12.87 18.11 -6.22
C HIS A 12 11.50 18.66 -6.55
N THR A 13 10.49 17.78 -6.58
CA THR A 13 9.11 18.24 -6.76
C THR A 13 8.68 19.15 -5.59
N ARG A 14 7.78 20.08 -5.85
CA ARG A 14 7.21 20.94 -4.82
C ARG A 14 6.70 20.16 -3.61
N TYR A 15 6.04 19.03 -3.84
CA TYR A 15 5.54 18.16 -2.76
C TYR A 15 6.66 17.63 -1.86
N THR A 16 7.79 17.22 -2.44
CA THR A 16 8.96 16.78 -1.67
C THR A 16 9.50 17.91 -0.80
N VAL A 17 9.63 19.11 -1.35
CA VAL A 17 10.11 20.28 -0.62
C VAL A 17 9.13 20.69 0.48
N GLN A 18 7.82 20.63 0.22
CA GLN A 18 6.78 20.87 1.25
C GLN A 18 6.89 19.87 2.40
N THR A 19 7.15 18.60 2.11
CA THR A 19 7.31 17.55 3.13
C THR A 19 8.55 17.80 3.98
N LEU A 20 9.67 18.17 3.36
CA LEU A 20 10.90 18.56 4.07
C LEU A 20 10.64 19.77 4.97
N ASN A 21 10.03 20.82 4.42
CA ASN A 21 9.67 22.01 5.20
C ASN A 21 8.76 21.68 6.38
N SER A 22 7.72 20.87 6.16
CA SER A 22 6.79 20.48 7.23
C SER A 22 7.49 19.73 8.36
N SER A 23 8.40 18.81 8.02
CA SER A 23 9.20 18.06 9.01
C SER A 23 10.12 18.99 9.79
N PHE A 24 10.76 19.94 9.11
CA PHE A 24 11.64 20.91 9.76
C PHE A 24 10.86 21.89 10.65
N MET A 25 9.70 22.37 10.19
CA MET A 25 8.80 23.21 10.98
C MET A 25 8.29 22.48 12.22
N ALA A 26 7.99 21.19 12.14
CA ALA A 26 7.60 20.39 13.30
C ALA A 26 8.71 20.35 14.36
N LEU A 27 9.98 20.16 13.93
CA LEU A 27 11.14 20.19 14.82
C LEU A 27 11.31 21.54 15.50
N LEU A 28 11.22 22.65 14.73
CA LEU A 28 11.34 24.00 15.29
C LEU A 28 10.20 24.33 16.27
N ASN A 29 8.98 23.94 15.95
CA ASN A 29 7.83 24.14 16.83
C ASN A 29 7.96 23.33 18.14
N ASP A 30 8.53 22.13 18.06
CA ASP A 30 8.83 21.33 19.26
C ASP A 30 9.93 22.00 20.11
N ALA A 31 10.98 22.53 19.48
CA ALA A 31 12.02 23.28 20.18
C ALA A 31 11.47 24.55 20.88
N VAL A 32 10.50 25.24 20.28
CA VAL A 32 9.80 26.37 20.91
C VAL A 32 8.97 25.88 22.09
N LYS A 33 8.22 24.77 21.90
CA LYS A 33 7.39 24.20 22.96
C LYS A 33 8.19 23.77 24.19
N ASN A 34 9.41 23.27 23.96
CA ASN A 34 10.31 22.82 25.02
C ASN A 34 11.20 23.94 25.59
N GLY A 35 11.00 25.21 25.19
CA GLY A 35 11.75 26.35 25.68
C GLY A 35 13.17 26.48 25.11
N ASN A 36 13.57 25.64 24.14
CA ASN A 36 14.88 25.71 23.51
C ASN A 36 15.00 26.85 22.48
N LEU A 37 13.87 27.37 22.01
CA LEU A 37 13.77 28.53 21.13
C LEU A 37 12.66 29.45 21.63
N LEU A 38 12.88 30.75 21.50
CA LEU A 38 11.87 31.77 21.87
C LEU A 38 10.69 31.77 20.89
N SER A 39 10.95 31.60 19.62
CA SER A 39 9.92 31.54 18.55
C SER A 39 10.44 30.86 17.31
N ASN A 40 9.52 30.34 16.48
CA ASN A 40 9.83 29.83 15.15
C ASN A 40 9.75 30.99 14.14
N ARG A 41 10.90 31.60 13.83
CA ARG A 41 11.02 32.72 12.87
C ARG A 41 10.80 32.30 11.39
N LEU A 42 10.78 30.99 11.09
CA LEU A 42 10.57 30.47 9.74
C LEU A 42 9.10 30.09 9.48
N LYS A 43 8.21 30.35 10.44
CA LYS A 43 6.78 30.09 10.30
C LYS A 43 6.21 30.92 9.14
N GLY A 44 5.56 30.24 8.19
CA GLY A 44 4.92 30.89 7.04
C GLY A 44 5.84 31.16 5.84
N VAL A 45 7.06 30.58 5.82
CA VAL A 45 7.93 30.68 4.65
C VAL A 45 7.21 30.12 3.41
N PHE A 46 7.18 30.92 2.35
CA PHE A 46 6.54 30.57 1.11
C PHE A 46 7.36 29.53 0.36
N ILE A 47 6.70 28.46 -0.09
CA ILE A 47 7.29 27.45 -0.95
C ILE A 47 6.82 27.71 -2.37
N GLY A 48 7.73 28.16 -3.22
CA GLY A 48 7.51 28.45 -4.62
C GLY A 48 7.09 27.26 -5.48
N GLN A 49 7.10 27.44 -6.77
CA GLN A 49 6.91 26.36 -7.75
C GLN A 49 8.22 25.60 -7.97
N SER A 50 8.11 24.32 -8.36
CA SER A 50 9.25 23.50 -8.74
C SER A 50 9.29 23.35 -10.25
N ASP A 51 10.48 23.33 -10.83
CA ASP A 51 10.70 23.02 -12.24
C ASP A 51 10.50 21.51 -12.53
N ILE A 52 10.51 20.69 -11.49
CA ILE A 52 10.28 19.24 -11.59
C ILE A 52 8.77 18.95 -11.55
N PRO A 53 8.17 18.42 -12.61
CA PRO A 53 6.76 18.08 -12.62
C PRO A 53 6.45 16.95 -11.65
N ALA A 54 5.25 16.94 -11.13
CA ALA A 54 4.78 15.80 -10.34
C ALA A 54 4.75 14.54 -11.21
N ALA A 55 5.24 13.42 -10.66
CA ALA A 55 5.24 12.15 -11.38
C ALA A 55 3.81 11.76 -11.80
N ASN A 56 3.66 11.34 -13.06
CA ASN A 56 2.40 10.77 -13.53
C ASN A 56 2.12 9.46 -12.77
N LYS A 57 1.01 9.43 -12.02
CA LYS A 57 0.59 8.26 -11.23
C LYS A 57 -0.57 7.50 -11.88
N LYS A 58 -0.88 7.81 -13.13
CA LYS A 58 -1.98 7.17 -13.85
C LYS A 58 -1.45 5.97 -14.64
N VAL A 59 -2.20 4.89 -14.60
CA VAL A 59 -1.99 3.69 -15.42
C VAL A 59 -3.20 3.56 -16.33
N THR A 60 -2.98 3.45 -17.63
CA THR A 60 -4.04 3.21 -18.60
C THR A 60 -4.48 1.74 -18.56
N LEU A 61 -5.68 1.44 -19.07
CA LEU A 61 -6.16 0.05 -19.14
C LEU A 61 -5.24 -0.84 -20.01
N LYS A 62 -4.65 -0.29 -21.06
CA LYS A 62 -3.70 -1.02 -21.92
C LYS A 62 -2.41 -1.35 -21.14
N GLU A 63 -1.81 -0.37 -20.49
CA GLU A 63 -0.61 -0.57 -19.66
C GLU A 63 -0.88 -1.56 -18.54
N PHE A 64 -2.03 -1.45 -17.87
CA PHE A 64 -2.44 -2.38 -16.83
C PHE A 64 -2.49 -3.82 -17.35
N LYS A 65 -3.17 -4.06 -18.49
CA LYS A 65 -3.27 -5.40 -19.09
C LYS A 65 -1.90 -5.97 -19.47
N THR A 66 -1.04 -5.17 -20.06
CA THR A 66 0.33 -5.58 -20.42
C THR A 66 1.14 -5.90 -19.16
N TRP A 67 1.05 -5.03 -18.14
CA TRP A 67 1.82 -5.19 -16.92
C TRP A 67 1.37 -6.40 -16.10
N ILE A 68 0.06 -6.62 -15.93
CA ILE A 68 -0.45 -7.73 -15.12
C ILE A 68 -0.20 -9.10 -15.78
N ALA A 69 -0.28 -9.20 -17.10
CA ALA A 69 0.08 -10.40 -17.84
C ALA A 69 1.56 -10.75 -17.66
N LYS A 70 2.44 -9.74 -17.73
CA LYS A 70 3.88 -9.92 -17.48
C LYS A 70 4.16 -10.26 -16.01
N ALA A 71 3.43 -9.68 -15.08
CA ALA A 71 3.53 -10.01 -13.66
C ALA A 71 3.19 -11.49 -13.40
N GLU A 72 2.16 -12.01 -14.03
CA GLU A 72 1.78 -13.45 -13.95
C GLU A 72 2.89 -14.36 -14.48
N GLU A 73 3.53 -13.95 -15.58
CA GLU A 73 4.61 -14.73 -16.24
C GLU A 73 5.89 -14.80 -15.38
N ILE A 74 6.33 -13.68 -14.81
CA ILE A 74 7.69 -13.59 -14.22
C ILE A 74 7.75 -13.54 -12.70
N MET A 75 6.64 -13.17 -12.03
CA MET A 75 6.65 -13.14 -10.56
C MET A 75 6.54 -14.54 -9.97
N PRO A 76 7.23 -14.81 -8.84
CA PRO A 76 6.89 -15.98 -8.03
C PRO A 76 5.40 -15.97 -7.68
N LYS A 77 4.69 -17.08 -7.81
CA LYS A 77 3.23 -17.18 -7.65
C LYS A 77 2.71 -16.52 -6.36
N GLN A 78 3.45 -16.63 -5.26
CA GLN A 78 3.12 -15.98 -4.00
C GLN A 78 3.07 -14.44 -4.14
N PHE A 79 4.04 -13.84 -4.85
CA PHE A 79 4.08 -12.38 -5.04
C PHE A 79 3.09 -11.93 -6.09
N TYR A 80 2.82 -12.73 -7.13
CA TYR A 80 1.74 -12.47 -8.06
C TYR A 80 0.38 -12.43 -7.34
N ALA A 81 0.11 -13.40 -6.47
CA ALA A 81 -1.11 -13.43 -5.67
C ALA A 81 -1.26 -12.17 -4.77
N LEU A 82 -0.18 -11.76 -4.09
CA LEU A 82 -0.19 -10.52 -3.28
C LEU A 82 -0.37 -9.27 -4.16
N THR A 83 0.20 -9.25 -5.36
CA THR A 83 0.03 -8.18 -6.34
C THR A 83 -1.41 -8.10 -6.82
N TYR A 84 -2.02 -9.22 -7.16
CA TYR A 84 -3.40 -9.29 -7.62
C TYR A 84 -4.39 -8.71 -6.60
N LEU A 85 -4.17 -8.95 -5.31
CA LEU A 85 -4.99 -8.36 -4.25
C LEU A 85 -4.96 -6.81 -4.25
N THR A 86 -3.88 -6.19 -4.72
CA THR A 86 -3.81 -4.72 -4.81
C THR A 86 -4.75 -4.13 -5.86
N ILE A 87 -5.18 -4.94 -6.86
CA ILE A 87 -6.12 -4.54 -7.91
C ILE A 87 -7.51 -4.21 -7.35
N PHE A 88 -7.87 -4.82 -6.22
CA PHE A 88 -9.13 -4.55 -5.51
C PHE A 88 -9.05 -3.31 -4.59
N GLY A 89 -8.06 -2.47 -4.77
CA GLY A 89 -7.89 -1.24 -3.99
C GLY A 89 -7.27 -1.43 -2.62
N LEU A 90 -6.72 -2.61 -2.29
CA LEU A 90 -6.03 -2.84 -1.02
C LEU A 90 -4.74 -2.03 -0.96
N ARG A 91 -4.47 -1.44 0.20
CA ARG A 91 -3.15 -0.86 0.48
C ARG A 91 -2.13 -1.99 0.67
N ARG A 92 -0.88 -1.76 0.26
CA ARG A 92 0.20 -2.73 0.46
C ARG A 92 0.24 -3.31 1.88
N GLY A 93 0.12 -2.46 2.89
CA GLY A 93 0.13 -2.91 4.28
C GLY A 93 -1.05 -3.79 4.66
N GLU A 94 -2.23 -3.55 4.10
CA GLU A 94 -3.44 -4.34 4.31
C GLU A 94 -3.27 -5.76 3.73
N VAL A 95 -2.71 -5.88 2.51
CA VAL A 95 -2.38 -7.18 1.89
C VAL A 95 -1.50 -8.02 2.80
N PHE A 96 -0.49 -7.40 3.43
CA PHE A 96 0.41 -8.09 4.36
C PHE A 96 -0.19 -8.31 5.75
N GLY A 97 -1.26 -7.62 6.09
CA GLY A 97 -1.99 -7.77 7.36
C GLY A 97 -3.06 -8.86 7.37
N LEU A 98 -3.30 -9.55 6.25
CA LEU A 98 -4.33 -10.57 6.12
C LEU A 98 -4.01 -11.83 6.94
N ARG A 99 -5.06 -12.37 7.57
CA ARG A 99 -5.05 -13.60 8.38
C ARG A 99 -6.10 -14.57 7.86
N PRO A 100 -5.94 -15.89 8.02
CA PRO A 100 -6.95 -16.85 7.58
C PRO A 100 -8.35 -16.56 8.19
N MET A 101 -8.40 -16.12 9.43
CA MET A 101 -9.65 -15.80 10.15
C MET A 101 -10.36 -14.54 9.62
N ASP A 102 -9.68 -13.74 8.79
CA ASP A 102 -10.23 -12.53 8.17
C ASP A 102 -10.82 -12.82 6.78
N ILE A 103 -10.88 -14.09 6.39
CA ILE A 103 -11.30 -14.52 5.05
C ILE A 103 -12.48 -15.47 5.17
N THR A 104 -13.60 -15.06 4.59
CA THR A 104 -14.85 -15.83 4.53
C THR A 104 -15.27 -16.01 3.08
N GLN A 105 -16.35 -16.74 2.83
CA GLN A 105 -16.96 -16.90 1.50
C GLN A 105 -18.37 -16.32 1.50
N ASN A 106 -18.79 -15.80 0.35
CA ASN A 106 -20.20 -15.49 0.08
C ASN A 106 -20.92 -16.72 -0.49
N ASP A 107 -22.24 -16.58 -0.73
CA ASP A 107 -23.10 -17.65 -1.26
C ASP A 107 -22.67 -18.15 -2.65
N SER A 108 -21.94 -17.35 -3.43
CA SER A 108 -21.38 -17.73 -4.73
C SER A 108 -19.99 -18.36 -4.65
N GLY A 109 -19.48 -18.60 -3.44
CA GLY A 109 -18.16 -19.20 -3.21
C GLY A 109 -16.97 -18.25 -3.33
N ARG A 110 -17.20 -16.96 -3.60
CA ARG A 110 -16.14 -15.97 -3.70
C ARG A 110 -15.65 -15.53 -2.33
N ALA A 111 -14.35 -15.32 -2.21
CA ALA A 111 -13.74 -14.87 -0.96
C ALA A 111 -14.11 -13.42 -0.64
N ILE A 112 -14.43 -13.19 0.63
CA ILE A 112 -14.62 -11.88 1.24
C ILE A 112 -13.49 -11.66 2.23
N LEU A 113 -12.72 -10.60 2.03
CA LEU A 113 -11.64 -10.18 2.92
C LEU A 113 -12.16 -9.16 3.92
N HIS A 114 -11.97 -9.40 5.21
CA HIS A 114 -12.20 -8.44 6.27
C HIS A 114 -10.89 -7.70 6.57
N LEU A 115 -10.75 -6.48 6.10
CA LEU A 115 -9.53 -5.67 6.26
C LEU A 115 -9.57 -4.94 7.59
N ARG A 116 -8.80 -5.40 8.58
CA ARG A 116 -8.76 -4.84 9.93
C ARG A 116 -7.35 -4.66 10.50
N ASP A 117 -6.32 -5.10 9.78
CA ASP A 117 -4.92 -4.91 10.20
C ASP A 117 -4.05 -4.48 9.03
N SER A 118 -2.90 -3.89 9.35
CA SER A 118 -1.92 -3.42 8.39
C SER A 118 -0.51 -3.63 8.90
N ARG A 119 0.35 -4.20 8.06
CA ARG A 119 1.77 -4.38 8.35
C ARG A 119 2.63 -3.47 7.50
N SER A 120 3.68 -2.91 8.12
CA SER A 120 4.71 -2.15 7.45
C SER A 120 6.09 -2.68 7.84
N ASN A 121 7.16 -2.14 7.25
CA ASN A 121 8.52 -2.51 7.65
C ASN A 121 8.84 -2.16 9.10
N GLN A 122 8.22 -1.10 9.62
CA GLN A 122 8.39 -0.65 11.01
C GLN A 122 7.48 -1.41 11.98
N THR A 123 6.37 -1.96 11.48
CA THR A 123 5.36 -2.67 12.26
C THR A 123 5.14 -4.08 11.70
N LEU A 124 6.19 -4.90 11.67
CA LEU A 124 6.17 -6.25 11.10
C LEU A 124 5.13 -7.16 11.78
N LYS A 125 4.86 -6.94 13.07
CA LYS A 125 3.85 -7.69 13.85
C LYS A 125 2.41 -7.16 13.67
N GLY A 126 2.21 -6.19 12.76
CA GLY A 126 0.95 -5.46 12.66
C GLY A 126 0.88 -4.28 13.62
N LYS A 127 -0.12 -3.42 13.42
CA LYS A 127 -0.37 -2.27 14.29
C LYS A 127 -1.43 -2.57 15.36
N GLY A 128 -2.03 -3.79 15.34
CA GLY A 128 -3.20 -4.11 16.14
C GLY A 128 -4.46 -3.37 15.67
N GLY A 129 -4.48 -2.97 14.39
CA GLY A 129 -5.58 -2.25 13.76
C GLY A 129 -5.15 -1.39 12.58
N LEU A 130 -6.11 -0.80 11.91
CA LEU A 130 -5.92 0.16 10.82
C LEU A 130 -5.66 1.57 11.38
N LYS A 131 -5.19 2.48 10.51
CA LYS A 131 -4.85 3.87 10.87
C LYS A 131 -6.04 4.61 11.50
N THR A 132 -7.26 4.29 11.09
CA THR A 132 -8.53 4.80 11.62
C THR A 132 -9.54 3.66 11.70
N LYS A 133 -10.51 3.72 12.63
CA LYS A 133 -11.61 2.74 12.71
C LYS A 133 -12.41 2.65 11.41
N ASP A 134 -12.59 3.78 10.73
CA ASP A 134 -13.33 3.86 9.46
C ASP A 134 -12.60 3.21 8.27
N SER A 135 -11.35 2.77 8.45
CA SER A 135 -10.60 2.02 7.43
C SER A 135 -10.93 0.52 7.43
N GLU A 136 -11.63 0.02 8.47
CA GLU A 136 -12.11 -1.35 8.53
C GLU A 136 -13.24 -1.55 7.53
N ARG A 137 -13.11 -2.58 6.70
CA ARG A 137 -14.04 -2.82 5.60
C ARG A 137 -13.95 -4.23 5.05
N TYR A 138 -14.95 -4.61 4.26
CA TYR A 138 -15.00 -5.86 3.53
C TYR A 138 -14.73 -5.64 2.05
N VAL A 139 -13.99 -6.58 1.43
CA VAL A 139 -13.71 -6.58 -0.01
C VAL A 139 -14.01 -7.96 -0.56
N CYS A 140 -14.95 -8.04 -1.51
CA CYS A 140 -15.24 -9.27 -2.23
C CYS A 140 -14.27 -9.40 -3.42
N LEU A 141 -13.67 -10.56 -3.56
CA LEU A 141 -12.78 -10.89 -4.67
C LEU A 141 -13.56 -11.47 -5.85
N ASP A 142 -12.96 -11.42 -7.05
CA ASP A 142 -13.39 -12.22 -8.19
C ASP A 142 -12.92 -13.69 -8.05
N ASP A 143 -13.21 -14.52 -9.05
CA ASP A 143 -12.87 -15.93 -9.02
C ASP A 143 -11.35 -16.14 -8.98
N ILE A 144 -10.59 -15.36 -9.77
CA ILE A 144 -9.11 -15.43 -9.80
C ILE A 144 -8.53 -14.99 -8.45
N GLY A 145 -8.99 -13.88 -7.90
CA GLY A 145 -8.56 -13.40 -6.58
C GLY A 145 -8.90 -14.39 -5.46
N THR A 146 -10.04 -15.08 -5.59
CA THR A 146 -10.48 -16.15 -4.68
C THR A 146 -9.52 -17.33 -4.72
N ASP A 147 -9.16 -17.82 -5.89
CA ASP A 147 -8.20 -18.91 -6.05
C ASP A 147 -6.82 -18.53 -5.50
N LEU A 148 -6.38 -17.31 -5.77
CA LEU A 148 -5.09 -16.81 -5.32
C LEU A 148 -5.02 -16.64 -3.80
N ILE A 149 -6.09 -16.17 -3.14
CA ILE A 149 -6.08 -16.03 -1.68
C ILE A 149 -6.08 -17.41 -0.99
N TYR A 150 -6.83 -18.38 -1.50
CA TYR A 150 -6.79 -19.74 -0.98
C TYR A 150 -5.46 -20.44 -1.24
N TYR A 151 -4.81 -20.18 -2.38
CA TYR A 151 -3.43 -20.60 -2.61
C TYR A 151 -2.48 -20.05 -1.54
N LEU A 152 -2.56 -18.75 -1.20
CA LEU A 152 -1.73 -18.15 -0.15
C LEU A 152 -1.96 -18.81 1.23
N ILE A 153 -3.21 -19.09 1.59
CA ILE A 153 -3.57 -19.78 2.84
C ILE A 153 -3.00 -21.21 2.86
N ALA A 154 -3.13 -21.92 1.76
CA ALA A 154 -2.64 -23.30 1.62
C ALA A 154 -1.11 -23.35 1.74
N GLU A 155 -0.39 -22.48 1.05
CA GLU A 155 1.07 -22.40 1.12
C GLU A 155 1.54 -22.00 2.54
N ALA A 156 0.91 -21.00 3.17
CA ALA A 156 1.22 -20.66 4.55
C ALA A 156 1.01 -21.84 5.50
N SER A 157 -0.08 -22.58 5.35
CA SER A 157 -0.40 -23.76 6.15
C SER A 157 0.59 -24.92 5.90
N LYS A 158 1.03 -25.12 4.66
CA LYS A 158 2.05 -26.10 4.28
C LYS A 158 3.41 -25.79 4.93
N ILE A 159 3.85 -24.53 4.84
CA ILE A 159 5.10 -24.08 5.48
C ILE A 159 5.02 -24.27 6.99
N LYS A 160 3.91 -23.89 7.61
CA LYS A 160 3.69 -24.04 9.05
C LYS A 160 3.78 -25.51 9.49
N ARG A 161 3.13 -26.41 8.76
CA ARG A 161 3.21 -27.87 9.04
C ARG A 161 4.60 -28.42 8.88
N LYS A 162 5.30 -28.04 7.79
CA LYS A 162 6.66 -28.52 7.51
C LYS A 162 7.66 -28.15 8.60
N LEU A 163 7.52 -26.97 9.18
CA LEU A 163 8.48 -26.45 10.18
C LEU A 163 8.20 -26.95 11.61
N GLY A 164 6.99 -27.45 11.90
CA GLY A 164 6.60 -27.96 13.24
C GLY A 164 6.67 -26.94 14.39
N ILE A 165 7.40 -25.83 14.19
CA ILE A 165 7.60 -24.77 15.15
C ILE A 165 7.11 -23.46 14.55
N ILE A 166 5.93 -23.02 14.96
CA ILE A 166 5.38 -21.74 14.52
C ILE A 166 5.62 -20.74 15.64
N LYS A 167 6.47 -19.75 15.37
CA LYS A 167 6.60 -18.59 16.25
C LYS A 167 5.23 -17.94 16.38
N GLU A 168 4.83 -17.61 17.58
CA GLU A 168 3.47 -17.10 17.87
C GLU A 168 3.09 -15.88 17.03
N GLN A 169 4.07 -14.99 16.79
CA GLN A 169 3.94 -13.80 15.94
C GLN A 169 3.61 -14.07 14.46
N HIS A 170 3.79 -15.32 13.97
CA HIS A 170 3.55 -15.71 12.59
C HIS A 170 2.30 -16.58 12.42
N LYS A 171 1.70 -17.04 13.51
CA LYS A 171 0.54 -17.95 13.46
C LYS A 171 -0.63 -17.36 12.70
N ASP A 172 -0.80 -16.05 12.83
CA ASP A 172 -2.00 -15.36 12.38
C ASP A 172 -1.90 -14.82 10.94
N TYR A 173 -0.71 -14.75 10.33
CA TYR A 173 -0.57 -14.18 8.99
C TYR A 173 -0.40 -15.25 7.89
N ILE A 174 -0.97 -14.93 6.69
CA ILE A 174 -0.79 -15.75 5.48
C ILE A 174 0.49 -15.39 4.72
N THR A 175 1.11 -14.25 5.02
CA THR A 175 2.29 -13.72 4.33
C THR A 175 3.58 -14.09 5.05
N ILE A 176 3.92 -15.38 4.99
CA ILE A 176 5.14 -15.96 5.56
C ILE A 176 6.07 -16.50 4.46
N ASN A 177 7.37 -16.50 4.73
CA ASN A 177 8.38 -17.05 3.85
C ASN A 177 8.65 -18.54 4.17
N GLU A 178 9.43 -19.22 3.32
CA GLU A 178 9.78 -20.63 3.45
C GLU A 178 10.44 -21.00 4.79
N LYS A 179 11.06 -20.03 5.48
CA LYS A 179 11.67 -20.17 6.80
C LYS A 179 10.69 -19.92 7.95
N GLY A 180 9.41 -19.74 7.65
CA GLY A 180 8.37 -19.44 8.64
C GLY A 180 8.42 -18.00 9.18
N GLY A 181 9.26 -17.15 8.63
CA GLY A 181 9.35 -15.73 8.97
C GLY A 181 8.33 -14.89 8.22
N LEU A 182 7.96 -13.74 8.78
CA LEU A 182 7.10 -12.77 8.08
C LEU A 182 7.80 -12.20 6.85
N ILE A 183 7.09 -12.18 5.72
CA ILE A 183 7.58 -11.51 4.52
C ILE A 183 7.62 -10.01 4.77
N ASN A 184 8.75 -9.39 4.40
CA ASN A 184 8.89 -7.93 4.46
C ASN A 184 8.06 -7.29 3.34
N PRO A 185 7.14 -6.34 3.65
CA PRO A 185 6.31 -5.66 2.64
C PRO A 185 7.08 -4.98 1.49
N ASN A 186 8.35 -4.61 1.68
CA ASN A 186 9.18 -4.07 0.61
C ASN A 186 9.54 -5.09 -0.47
N GLN A 187 9.43 -6.40 -0.19
CA GLN A 187 9.65 -7.41 -1.22
C GLN A 187 8.61 -7.33 -2.34
N LEU A 188 7.40 -6.88 -2.05
CA LEU A 188 6.41 -6.62 -3.09
C LEU A 188 6.88 -5.54 -4.07
N ASN A 189 7.44 -4.43 -3.57
CA ASN A 189 7.98 -3.37 -4.43
C ASN A 189 9.12 -3.88 -5.33
N ARG A 190 9.99 -4.77 -4.81
CA ARG A 190 11.05 -5.38 -5.62
C ARG A 190 10.47 -6.20 -6.77
N ASN A 191 9.41 -6.98 -6.52
CA ASN A 191 8.75 -7.74 -7.57
C ASN A 191 8.04 -6.81 -8.57
N PHE A 192 7.43 -5.70 -8.14
CA PHE A 192 6.91 -4.67 -9.04
C PHE A 192 8.02 -4.11 -9.94
N ASN A 193 9.19 -3.82 -9.39
CA ASN A 193 10.32 -3.28 -10.17
C ASN A 193 10.80 -4.28 -11.23
N LEU A 194 10.85 -5.57 -10.95
CA LEU A 194 11.19 -6.59 -11.97
C LEU A 194 10.23 -6.54 -13.16
N VAL A 195 8.92 -6.40 -12.91
CA VAL A 195 7.93 -6.28 -13.98
C VAL A 195 8.04 -4.93 -14.71
N ASN A 196 8.28 -3.86 -13.97
CA ASN A 196 8.50 -2.52 -14.54
C ASN A 196 9.68 -2.53 -15.53
N GLU A 197 10.80 -3.12 -15.14
CA GLU A 197 11.97 -3.28 -16.00
C GLU A 197 11.65 -4.10 -17.25
N ALA A 198 10.90 -5.20 -17.10
CA ALA A 198 10.55 -6.08 -18.21
C ALA A 198 9.50 -5.48 -19.17
N THR A 199 8.72 -4.49 -18.73
CA THR A 199 7.64 -3.86 -19.51
C THR A 199 7.94 -2.42 -19.91
N GLU A 200 9.04 -1.85 -19.41
CA GLU A 200 9.38 -0.42 -19.52
C GLU A 200 8.26 0.52 -18.97
N LEU A 201 7.41 -0.02 -18.08
CA LEU A 201 6.35 0.72 -17.43
C LEU A 201 6.74 1.04 -15.99
N HIS A 202 6.14 2.10 -15.44
CA HIS A 202 6.32 2.43 -14.03
C HIS A 202 5.01 2.25 -13.27
N VAL A 203 4.85 1.11 -12.62
CA VAL A 203 3.68 0.75 -11.82
C VAL A 203 4.09 0.50 -10.37
N THR A 204 3.29 0.96 -9.43
CA THR A 204 3.50 0.73 -7.99
C THR A 204 2.22 0.17 -7.36
N PRO A 205 2.30 -0.48 -6.18
CA PRO A 205 1.09 -0.95 -5.48
C PRO A 205 0.07 0.16 -5.21
N HIS A 206 0.52 1.40 -5.01
CA HIS A 206 -0.38 2.53 -4.82
C HIS A 206 -1.08 2.97 -6.11
N MET A 207 -0.38 2.87 -7.25
CA MET A 207 -0.97 3.12 -8.57
C MET A 207 -2.03 2.08 -8.94
N MET A 208 -1.90 0.82 -8.52
CA MET A 208 -2.96 -0.20 -8.68
C MET A 208 -4.24 0.21 -7.95
N ARG A 209 -4.12 0.73 -6.74
CA ARG A 209 -5.28 1.25 -6.00
C ARG A 209 -5.89 2.48 -6.69
N HIS A 210 -5.09 3.39 -7.25
CA HIS A 210 -5.60 4.50 -8.06
C HIS A 210 -6.29 4.01 -9.33
N PHE A 211 -5.72 3.01 -9.98
CA PHE A 211 -6.33 2.36 -11.14
C PHE A 211 -7.71 1.79 -10.79
N PHE A 212 -7.82 1.02 -9.71
CA PHE A 212 -9.10 0.52 -9.20
C PHE A 212 -10.11 1.65 -9.01
N THR A 213 -9.70 2.73 -8.32
CA THR A 213 -10.56 3.90 -8.10
C THR A 213 -11.05 4.50 -9.42
N THR A 214 -10.15 4.70 -10.37
CA THR A 214 -10.48 5.29 -11.69
C THR A 214 -11.42 4.38 -12.47
N GLN A 215 -11.16 3.07 -12.52
CA GLN A 215 -12.02 2.12 -13.22
C GLN A 215 -13.41 2.01 -12.58
N SER A 216 -13.51 2.06 -11.25
CA SER A 216 -14.79 2.06 -10.54
C SER A 216 -15.62 3.32 -10.86
N ILE A 217 -14.97 4.48 -10.95
CA ILE A 217 -15.64 5.73 -11.35
C ILE A 217 -16.15 5.63 -12.81
N ILE A 218 -15.32 5.13 -13.72
CA ILE A 218 -15.69 4.93 -15.13
C ILE A 218 -16.86 3.94 -15.25
N ALA A 219 -16.89 2.92 -14.39
CA ALA A 219 -17.99 1.94 -14.32
C ALA A 219 -19.27 2.49 -13.65
N GLY A 220 -19.27 3.76 -13.21
CA GLY A 220 -20.43 4.41 -12.62
C GLY A 220 -20.68 4.09 -11.14
N VAL A 221 -19.69 3.54 -10.42
CA VAL A 221 -19.80 3.29 -8.98
C VAL A 221 -19.96 4.64 -8.23
N PRO A 222 -21.00 4.82 -7.39
CA PRO A 222 -21.18 6.05 -6.63
C PRO A 222 -19.95 6.35 -5.73
N LEU A 223 -19.57 7.64 -5.66
CA LEU A 223 -18.37 8.07 -4.92
C LEU A 223 -18.41 7.69 -3.43
N GLU A 224 -19.60 7.71 -2.82
CA GLU A 224 -19.77 7.29 -1.42
C GLU A 224 -19.45 5.80 -1.22
N GLN A 225 -19.99 4.94 -2.08
CA GLN A 225 -19.70 3.50 -2.04
C GLN A 225 -18.21 3.23 -2.31
N LEU A 226 -17.63 3.93 -3.27
CA LEU A 226 -16.21 3.83 -3.57
C LEU A 226 -15.34 4.30 -2.41
N SER A 227 -15.71 5.40 -1.75
CA SER A 227 -15.03 5.91 -0.55
C SER A 227 -15.05 4.89 0.59
N GLN A 228 -16.20 4.26 0.83
CA GLN A 228 -16.34 3.17 1.81
C GLN A 228 -15.50 1.96 1.42
N ALA A 229 -15.57 1.52 0.16
CA ALA A 229 -14.77 0.40 -0.36
C ALA A 229 -13.26 0.64 -0.25
N LEU A 230 -12.82 1.89 -0.29
CA LEU A 230 -11.43 2.29 -0.13
C LEU A 230 -11.05 2.57 1.34
N GLY A 231 -12.00 2.64 2.27
CA GLY A 231 -11.76 3.01 3.67
C GLY A 231 -11.22 4.44 3.79
N HIS A 232 -11.88 5.40 3.15
CA HIS A 232 -11.63 6.83 3.31
C HIS A 232 -12.65 7.41 4.28
N THR A 233 -12.18 8.21 5.25
CA THR A 233 -13.01 8.84 6.29
C THR A 233 -13.79 10.05 5.81
N LYS A 234 -13.48 10.58 4.62
CA LYS A 234 -14.15 11.78 4.05
C LYS A 234 -14.34 11.59 2.55
N VAL A 235 -15.56 11.77 2.11
CA VAL A 235 -15.88 12.11 0.72
C VAL A 235 -15.67 13.62 0.61
N TYR A 236 -14.72 14.05 -0.21
CA TYR A 236 -14.48 15.47 -0.52
C TYR A 236 -15.29 15.87 -1.73
#